data_a234e94e622d8cd756692e742b694851
#
_entry.id   a234e94e622d8cd756692e742b694851
#
_cell.length_a   1.000
_cell.length_b   1.000
_cell.length_c   1.000
_cell.angle_alpha   90.00
_cell.angle_beta   90.00
_cell.angle_gamma   90.00
#
_symmetry.space_group_name_H-M   'P 1'
#
loop_
_entity.id
_entity.type
_entity.pdbx_description
1 polymer ?
#
loop_
_entity_poly.entity_id
_entity_poly.type
_entity_poly.pdbx_seq_one_letter_code
_entity_poly.pdbx_strand_id
1 'polypeptide(L)'
;VHGDSITQGANVSVPTMTWVDLTARKLGLAATNLGIGGYGKAEPAMAADIAARDDFDILSLHIGTNAIWDRGYPGRLEGFLETILAAHPTKPVILASPILRIDKTGVPPPALATCRQAMAEVATRLAKDHPNLVFLPGEELIRRPDSLNSDLVHIPDQGAIEYAENLAPVLSRILAGRR
;
A
#
# COMPACT_ATOMS: atom_id res chain seq x y z
N VAL A 1 -8.27 -3.53 2.36
CA VAL A 1 -7.03 -3.07 1.69
C VAL A 1 -7.40 -2.04 0.63
N HIS A 2 -6.72 -0.88 0.59
CA HIS A 2 -6.88 0.13 -0.48
C HIS A 2 -5.56 0.35 -1.22
N GLY A 3 -5.65 0.60 -2.52
CA GLY A 3 -4.51 0.89 -3.37
C GLY A 3 -4.90 1.15 -4.83
N ASP A 4 -3.94 1.03 -5.71
CA ASP A 4 -4.04 1.28 -7.14
C ASP A 4 -4.27 -0.01 -7.97
N SER A 5 -3.86 0.01 -9.25
CA SER A 5 -3.94 -1.13 -10.15
C SER A 5 -3.17 -2.37 -9.67
N ILE A 6 -2.08 -2.19 -8.93
CA ILE A 6 -1.28 -3.29 -8.38
C ILE A 6 -2.09 -4.02 -7.29
N THR A 7 -2.80 -3.27 -6.46
CA THR A 7 -3.71 -3.80 -5.44
C THR A 7 -4.95 -4.42 -6.08
N GLN A 8 -5.52 -3.78 -7.10
CA GLN A 8 -6.64 -4.31 -7.87
C GLN A 8 -6.32 -5.69 -8.50
N GLY A 9 -5.05 -5.92 -8.83
CA GLY A 9 -4.59 -7.14 -9.47
C GLY A 9 -4.50 -7.04 -11.00
N ALA A 10 -4.22 -5.85 -11.54
CA ALA A 10 -3.88 -5.73 -12.94
C ALA A 10 -2.65 -6.59 -13.26
N ASN A 11 -2.75 -7.43 -14.30
CA ASN A 11 -1.72 -8.35 -14.79
C ASN A 11 -1.52 -9.66 -14.00
N VAL A 12 -2.34 -9.97 -13.00
CA VAL A 12 -2.40 -11.36 -12.49
C VAL A 12 -3.30 -12.22 -13.39
N SER A 13 -3.01 -13.51 -13.45
CA SER A 13 -3.71 -14.44 -14.37
C SER A 13 -5.17 -14.66 -14.02
N VAL A 14 -5.51 -14.65 -12.74
CA VAL A 14 -6.88 -14.82 -12.22
C VAL A 14 -7.09 -13.98 -10.96
N PRO A 15 -8.32 -13.58 -10.62
CA PRO A 15 -8.57 -12.69 -9.46
C PRO A 15 -8.01 -13.21 -8.14
N THR A 16 -7.99 -14.52 -7.92
CA THR A 16 -7.45 -15.14 -6.71
C THR A 16 -5.94 -15.17 -6.61
N MET A 17 -5.23 -14.67 -7.63
CA MET A 17 -3.79 -14.48 -7.64
C MET A 17 -3.37 -13.06 -7.27
N THR A 18 -4.29 -12.20 -6.86
CA THR A 18 -3.90 -10.90 -6.30
C THR A 18 -3.04 -11.10 -5.04
N TRP A 19 -2.08 -10.22 -4.81
CA TRP A 19 -1.29 -10.27 -3.57
C TRP A 19 -2.18 -10.13 -2.32
N VAL A 20 -3.33 -9.46 -2.45
CA VAL A 20 -4.33 -9.32 -1.37
C VAL A 20 -4.90 -10.67 -0.99
N ASP A 21 -5.40 -11.43 -1.99
CA ASP A 21 -5.98 -12.77 -1.74
C ASP A 21 -4.92 -13.78 -1.29
N LEU A 22 -3.71 -13.71 -1.88
CA LEU A 22 -2.59 -14.56 -1.48
C LEU A 22 -2.20 -14.32 -0.02
N THR A 23 -2.10 -13.05 0.41
CA THR A 23 -1.79 -12.69 1.80
C THR A 23 -2.91 -13.12 2.75
N ALA A 24 -4.15 -12.87 2.39
CA ALA A 24 -5.32 -13.24 3.18
C ALA A 24 -5.38 -14.76 3.42
N ARG A 25 -5.22 -15.56 2.36
CA ARG A 25 -5.17 -17.04 2.49
C ARG A 25 -4.02 -17.52 3.36
N LYS A 26 -2.84 -16.92 3.20
CA LYS A 26 -1.64 -17.29 3.98
C LYS A 26 -1.82 -17.05 5.48
N LEU A 27 -2.61 -16.04 5.85
CA LEU A 27 -2.86 -15.65 7.24
C LEU A 27 -4.21 -16.14 7.79
N GLY A 28 -5.04 -16.79 6.98
CA GLY A 28 -6.37 -17.21 7.38
C GLY A 28 -7.32 -16.03 7.65
N LEU A 29 -7.16 -14.93 6.89
CA LEU A 29 -7.95 -13.70 7.02
C LEU A 29 -8.99 -13.59 5.91
N ALA A 30 -10.09 -12.87 6.19
CA ALA A 30 -10.94 -12.31 5.15
C ALA A 30 -10.34 -10.96 4.68
N ALA A 31 -10.43 -10.67 3.39
CA ALA A 31 -9.95 -9.40 2.85
C ALA A 31 -10.97 -8.76 1.91
N THR A 32 -11.16 -7.45 2.07
CA THR A 32 -11.88 -6.61 1.10
C THR A 32 -10.84 -5.84 0.28
N ASN A 33 -10.80 -6.09 -1.03
CA ASN A 33 -9.89 -5.42 -1.95
C ASN A 33 -10.57 -4.18 -2.55
N LEU A 34 -10.10 -2.98 -2.16
CA LEU A 34 -10.51 -1.67 -2.66
C LEU A 34 -9.45 -1.07 -3.59
N GLY A 35 -8.72 -1.90 -4.33
CA GLY A 35 -7.77 -1.45 -5.35
C GLY A 35 -8.49 -0.92 -6.58
N ILE A 36 -8.09 0.26 -7.07
CA ILE A 36 -8.68 0.90 -8.25
C ILE A 36 -7.56 1.39 -9.16
N GLY A 37 -7.55 0.90 -10.41
CA GLY A 37 -6.55 1.30 -11.40
C GLY A 37 -6.49 2.80 -11.63
N GLY A 38 -5.28 3.37 -11.60
CA GLY A 38 -5.05 4.81 -11.77
C GLY A 38 -5.28 5.67 -10.51
N TYR A 39 -5.84 5.10 -9.44
CA TYR A 39 -6.10 5.75 -8.16
C TYR A 39 -4.95 5.53 -7.16
N GLY A 40 -5.21 5.69 -5.87
CA GLY A 40 -4.18 5.62 -4.82
C GLY A 40 -3.33 6.88 -4.75
N LYS A 41 -3.94 8.04 -4.99
CA LYS A 41 -3.31 9.36 -4.95
C LYS A 41 -3.71 10.17 -3.71
N ALA A 42 -4.14 9.47 -2.65
CA ALA A 42 -4.69 10.06 -1.43
C ALA A 42 -5.94 10.91 -1.71
N GLU A 43 -6.92 10.34 -2.40
CA GLU A 43 -8.17 10.99 -2.76
C GLU A 43 -9.04 11.24 -1.52
N PRO A 44 -9.48 12.49 -1.24
CA PRO A 44 -10.28 12.81 -0.05
C PRO A 44 -11.59 12.02 0.05
N ALA A 45 -12.23 11.72 -1.08
CA ALA A 45 -13.45 10.91 -1.12
C ALA A 45 -13.22 9.48 -0.62
N MET A 46 -12.07 8.89 -0.96
CA MET A 46 -11.68 7.56 -0.47
C MET A 46 -11.35 7.60 1.02
N ALA A 47 -10.70 8.69 1.51
CA ALA A 47 -10.47 8.85 2.94
C ALA A 47 -11.79 8.89 3.72
N ALA A 48 -12.79 9.63 3.23
CA ALA A 48 -14.12 9.72 3.84
C ALA A 48 -14.85 8.37 3.82
N ASP A 49 -14.78 7.61 2.71
CA ASP A 49 -15.39 6.29 2.61
C ASP A 49 -14.75 5.30 3.60
N ILE A 50 -13.42 5.25 3.68
CA ILE A 50 -12.70 4.40 4.63
C ILE A 50 -13.00 4.83 6.07
N ALA A 51 -13.03 6.11 6.37
CA ALA A 51 -13.34 6.63 7.69
C ALA A 51 -14.75 6.27 8.17
N ALA A 52 -15.70 6.17 7.25
CA ALA A 52 -17.08 5.78 7.54
C ALA A 52 -17.27 4.26 7.76
N ARG A 53 -16.29 3.43 7.43
CA ARG A 53 -16.36 1.95 7.57
C ARG A 53 -15.94 1.51 8.96
N ASP A 54 -16.62 0.48 9.48
CA ASP A 54 -16.24 -0.16 10.74
C ASP A 54 -16.06 -1.70 10.60
N ASP A 55 -16.17 -2.20 9.38
CA ASP A 55 -16.17 -3.62 9.02
C ASP A 55 -14.77 -4.21 8.80
N PHE A 56 -13.73 -3.66 9.42
CA PHE A 56 -12.36 -4.17 9.32
C PHE A 56 -11.60 -4.12 10.65
N ASP A 57 -10.65 -5.02 10.84
CA ASP A 57 -9.76 -5.09 12.01
C ASP A 57 -8.41 -4.43 11.75
N ILE A 58 -7.99 -4.38 10.51
CA ILE A 58 -6.71 -3.82 10.05
C ILE A 58 -6.89 -3.17 8.68
N LEU A 59 -6.36 -1.98 8.50
CA LEU A 59 -6.33 -1.28 7.22
C LEU A 59 -4.92 -1.32 6.63
N SER A 60 -4.80 -1.68 5.35
CA SER A 60 -3.54 -1.64 4.63
C SER A 60 -3.68 -0.77 3.38
N LEU A 61 -2.90 0.29 3.33
CA LEU A 61 -2.89 1.32 2.28
C LEU A 61 -1.63 1.15 1.44
N HIS A 62 -1.79 0.77 0.17
CA HIS A 62 -0.70 0.56 -0.80
C HIS A 62 -0.86 1.57 -1.93
N ILE A 63 -0.40 2.80 -1.69
CA ILE A 63 -0.74 3.98 -2.50
C ILE A 63 0.52 4.76 -2.90
N GLY A 64 0.35 5.73 -3.81
CA GLY A 64 1.41 6.65 -4.22
C GLY A 64 2.05 6.35 -5.58
N THR A 65 1.93 5.13 -6.12
CA THR A 65 2.54 4.77 -7.42
C THR A 65 2.09 5.72 -8.55
N ASN A 66 0.83 6.12 -8.54
CA ASN A 66 0.27 7.05 -9.53
C ASN A 66 0.48 8.54 -9.19
N ALA A 67 1.15 8.84 -8.08
CA ALA A 67 1.39 10.19 -7.58
C ALA A 67 2.88 10.56 -7.52
N ILE A 68 3.80 9.71 -7.98
CA ILE A 68 5.25 9.92 -7.81
C ILE A 68 5.77 11.22 -8.45
N TRP A 69 5.06 11.78 -9.44
CA TRP A 69 5.42 13.06 -10.07
C TRP A 69 4.59 14.24 -9.55
N ASP A 70 3.69 14.01 -8.61
CA ASP A 70 2.79 15.04 -8.09
C ASP A 70 3.39 15.70 -6.84
N ARG A 71 3.82 16.94 -6.99
CA ARG A 71 4.40 17.73 -5.89
C ARG A 71 3.42 18.05 -4.76
N GLY A 72 2.11 18.03 -5.03
CA GLY A 72 1.06 18.24 -4.02
C GLY A 72 0.70 16.99 -3.23
N TYR A 73 1.22 15.83 -3.65
CA TYR A 73 0.86 14.56 -3.04
C TYR A 73 1.15 14.46 -1.53
N PRO A 74 2.30 14.93 -0.99
CA PRO A 74 2.57 14.80 0.45
C PRO A 74 1.53 15.50 1.33
N GLY A 75 1.08 16.71 0.95
CA GLY A 75 0.04 17.43 1.71
C GLY A 75 -1.33 16.75 1.63
N ARG A 76 -1.69 16.18 0.46
CA ARG A 76 -2.91 15.38 0.35
C ARG A 76 -2.84 14.09 1.14
N LEU A 77 -1.68 13.42 1.15
CA LEU A 77 -1.45 12.21 1.93
C LEU A 77 -1.63 12.46 3.42
N GLU A 78 -1.13 13.59 3.91
CA GLU A 78 -1.28 13.98 5.31
C GLU A 78 -2.76 14.10 5.68
N GLY A 79 -3.54 14.92 4.98
CA GLY A 79 -4.97 15.08 5.23
C GLY A 79 -5.79 13.78 5.03
N PHE A 80 -5.39 12.94 4.08
CA PHE A 80 -5.98 11.61 3.87
C PHE A 80 -5.78 10.71 5.10
N LEU A 81 -4.56 10.65 5.62
CA LEU A 81 -4.23 9.84 6.79
C LEU A 81 -4.87 10.40 8.07
N GLU A 82 -4.84 11.71 8.28
CA GLU A 82 -5.48 12.36 9.43
C GLU A 82 -6.98 12.01 9.51
N THR A 83 -7.67 12.07 8.38
CA THR A 83 -9.10 11.70 8.30
C THR A 83 -9.35 10.26 8.75
N ILE A 84 -8.53 9.33 8.27
CA ILE A 84 -8.67 7.89 8.60
C ILE A 84 -8.26 7.62 10.04
N LEU A 85 -7.14 8.16 10.49
CA LEU A 85 -6.59 7.92 11.83
C LEU A 85 -7.48 8.50 12.92
N ALA A 86 -8.10 9.67 12.69
CA ALA A 86 -9.07 10.26 13.60
C ALA A 86 -10.31 9.37 13.77
N ALA A 87 -10.79 8.75 12.69
CA ALA A 87 -11.93 7.83 12.73
C ALA A 87 -11.60 6.48 13.37
N HIS A 88 -10.35 6.03 13.24
CA HIS A 88 -9.90 4.69 13.68
C HIS A 88 -8.66 4.76 14.59
N PRO A 89 -8.76 5.36 15.78
CA PRO A 89 -7.59 5.64 16.63
C PRO A 89 -6.92 4.38 17.21
N THR A 90 -7.59 3.24 17.17
CA THR A 90 -7.09 1.98 17.73
C THR A 90 -6.85 0.87 16.70
N LYS A 91 -7.41 0.99 15.49
CA LYS A 91 -7.20 0.00 14.44
C LYS A 91 -5.85 0.21 13.76
N PRO A 92 -5.02 -0.83 13.56
CA PRO A 92 -3.78 -0.65 12.83
C PRO A 92 -4.01 -0.16 11.42
N VAL A 93 -3.26 0.86 11.04
CA VAL A 93 -3.21 1.41 9.70
C VAL A 93 -1.79 1.23 9.17
N ILE A 94 -1.63 0.42 8.13
CA ILE A 94 -0.35 0.25 7.45
C ILE A 94 -0.35 1.16 6.24
N LEU A 95 0.68 1.99 6.11
CA LEU A 95 0.97 2.78 4.93
C LEU A 95 2.18 2.19 4.22
N ALA A 96 1.98 1.53 3.10
CA ALA A 96 3.07 1.08 2.24
C ALA A 96 3.37 2.14 1.16
N SER A 97 4.64 2.48 1.01
CA SER A 97 5.08 3.33 -0.11
C SER A 97 5.09 2.55 -1.43
N PRO A 98 5.20 3.23 -2.60
CA PRO A 98 5.26 2.55 -3.89
C PRO A 98 6.34 1.47 -3.94
N ILE A 99 6.02 0.32 -4.53
CA ILE A 99 6.98 -0.75 -4.82
C ILE A 99 8.00 -0.34 -5.87
N LEU A 100 8.91 -1.22 -6.23
CA LEU A 100 9.81 -1.02 -7.36
C LEU A 100 8.99 -0.73 -8.63
N ARG A 101 9.39 0.29 -9.36
CA ARG A 101 9.03 0.51 -10.77
C ARG A 101 10.26 0.96 -11.52
N ILE A 102 10.33 0.62 -12.77
CA ILE A 102 11.46 0.94 -13.64
C ILE A 102 10.90 1.74 -14.82
N ASP A 103 11.59 2.79 -15.21
CA ASP A 103 11.22 3.53 -16.41
C ASP A 103 11.90 2.96 -17.66
N LYS A 104 11.61 3.55 -18.82
CA LYS A 104 12.18 3.12 -20.11
C LYS A 104 13.71 3.28 -20.21
N THR A 105 14.37 3.90 -19.25
CA THR A 105 15.82 3.99 -19.16
C THR A 105 16.45 2.78 -18.49
N GLY A 106 15.64 1.87 -17.97
CA GLY A 106 16.10 0.66 -17.29
C GLY A 106 16.42 0.85 -15.80
N VAL A 107 16.13 2.03 -15.24
CA VAL A 107 16.36 2.34 -13.83
C VAL A 107 15.09 2.92 -13.17
N PRO A 108 14.97 2.85 -11.84
CA PRO A 108 13.88 3.52 -11.13
C PRO A 108 13.93 5.04 -11.36
N PRO A 109 12.81 5.70 -11.66
CA PRO A 109 12.79 7.16 -11.80
C PRO A 109 13.13 7.85 -10.48
N PRO A 110 13.91 8.94 -10.47
CA PRO A 110 14.23 9.69 -9.24
C PRO A 110 12.99 10.13 -8.43
N ALA A 111 11.88 10.39 -9.13
CA ALA A 111 10.60 10.73 -8.51
C ALA A 111 10.06 9.62 -7.58
N LEU A 112 10.40 8.36 -7.83
CA LEU A 112 10.03 7.25 -6.96
C LEU A 112 10.68 7.38 -5.58
N ALA A 113 11.98 7.63 -5.52
CA ALA A 113 12.70 7.82 -4.26
C ALA A 113 12.20 9.06 -3.50
N THR A 114 11.97 10.17 -4.22
CA THR A 114 11.40 11.39 -3.65
C THR A 114 10.02 11.16 -3.04
N CYS A 115 9.15 10.44 -3.74
CA CYS A 115 7.81 10.10 -3.25
C CYS A 115 7.89 9.23 -1.98
N ARG A 116 8.69 8.18 -1.99
CA ARG A 116 8.88 7.28 -0.83
C ARG A 116 9.40 8.04 0.38
N GLN A 117 10.39 8.91 0.20
CA GLN A 117 10.93 9.74 1.28
C GLN A 117 9.85 10.65 1.85
N ALA A 118 9.10 11.37 1.02
CA ALA A 118 8.02 12.24 1.47
C ALA A 118 6.94 11.48 2.23
N MET A 119 6.57 10.27 1.79
CA MET A 119 5.62 9.40 2.50
C MET A 119 6.17 8.96 3.87
N ALA A 120 7.44 8.61 3.96
CA ALA A 120 8.09 8.24 5.22
C ALA A 120 8.12 9.42 6.20
N GLU A 121 8.38 10.64 5.72
CA GLU A 121 8.37 11.85 6.53
C GLU A 121 6.97 12.17 7.09
N VAL A 122 5.94 12.07 6.24
CA VAL A 122 4.54 12.23 6.67
C VAL A 122 4.17 11.18 7.72
N ALA A 123 4.47 9.91 7.45
CA ALA A 123 4.18 8.82 8.37
C ALA A 123 4.91 8.98 9.72
N THR A 124 6.19 9.36 9.70
CA THR A 124 6.99 9.59 10.92
C THR A 124 6.43 10.75 11.76
N ARG A 125 5.92 11.79 11.10
CA ARG A 125 5.31 12.93 11.79
C ARG A 125 3.99 12.50 12.46
N LEU A 126 3.10 11.85 11.73
CA LEU A 126 1.78 11.44 12.22
C LEU A 126 1.86 10.33 13.27
N ALA A 127 2.84 9.43 13.18
CA ALA A 127 3.01 8.33 14.15
C ALA A 127 3.31 8.82 15.58
N LYS A 128 3.69 10.08 15.78
CA LYS A 128 3.89 10.67 17.12
C LYS A 128 2.60 10.75 17.90
N ASP A 129 1.49 11.06 17.23
CA ASP A 129 0.17 11.20 17.81
C ASP A 129 -0.73 10.00 17.50
N HIS A 130 -0.35 9.16 16.53
CA HIS A 130 -1.08 7.99 16.06
C HIS A 130 -0.21 6.72 16.08
N PRO A 131 0.01 6.11 17.26
CA PRO A 131 0.90 4.94 17.39
C PRO A 131 0.39 3.69 16.66
N ASN A 132 -0.85 3.70 16.18
CA ASN A 132 -1.45 2.68 15.34
C ASN A 132 -1.08 2.80 13.85
N LEU A 133 -0.39 3.87 13.43
CA LEU A 133 0.14 4.03 12.07
C LEU A 133 1.50 3.33 11.94
N VAL A 134 1.60 2.40 10.98
CA VAL A 134 2.82 1.68 10.65
C VAL A 134 3.24 2.00 9.22
N PHE A 135 4.45 2.52 9.04
CA PHE A 135 5.01 2.73 7.70
C PHE A 135 5.76 1.49 7.23
N LEU A 136 5.53 1.09 5.98
CA LEU A 136 6.19 -0.03 5.32
C LEU A 136 6.84 0.43 4.01
N PRO A 137 8.18 0.38 3.91
CA PRO A 137 8.86 0.69 2.66
C PRO A 137 8.47 -0.28 1.54
N GLY A 138 8.03 0.24 0.40
CA GLY A 138 7.59 -0.59 -0.73
C GLY A 138 8.70 -1.44 -1.34
N GLU A 139 9.97 -1.02 -1.21
CA GLU A 139 11.15 -1.79 -1.59
C GLU A 139 11.33 -3.08 -0.79
N GLU A 140 10.69 -3.20 0.37
CA GLU A 140 10.67 -4.45 1.13
C GLU A 140 9.66 -5.46 0.57
N LEU A 141 8.68 -5.00 -0.21
CA LEU A 141 7.61 -5.82 -0.77
C LEU A 141 7.98 -6.43 -2.12
N ILE A 142 8.57 -5.63 -3.01
CA ILE A 142 9.10 -6.08 -4.30
C ILE A 142 10.53 -5.56 -4.42
N ARG A 143 11.48 -6.49 -4.49
CA ARG A 143 12.92 -6.22 -4.41
C ARG A 143 13.62 -6.36 -5.74
N ARG A 144 13.06 -7.13 -6.68
CA ARG A 144 13.75 -7.53 -7.90
C ARG A 144 12.98 -7.08 -9.14
N PRO A 145 13.71 -6.64 -10.20
CA PRO A 145 13.10 -6.26 -11.47
C PRO A 145 12.34 -7.40 -12.17
N ASP A 146 12.79 -8.64 -12.00
CA ASP A 146 12.17 -9.84 -12.57
C ASP A 146 10.82 -10.20 -11.93
N SER A 147 10.45 -9.54 -10.84
CA SER A 147 9.12 -9.61 -10.24
C SER A 147 8.12 -8.60 -10.84
N LEU A 148 8.58 -7.77 -11.80
CA LEU A 148 7.72 -6.86 -12.55
C LEU A 148 7.29 -7.49 -13.87
N ASN A 149 6.16 -7.05 -14.39
CA ASN A 149 5.71 -7.40 -15.73
C ASN A 149 6.50 -6.62 -16.80
N SER A 150 6.22 -6.89 -18.07
CA SER A 150 6.88 -6.25 -19.22
C SER A 150 6.70 -4.73 -19.29
N ASP A 151 5.69 -4.17 -18.60
CA ASP A 151 5.49 -2.73 -18.45
C ASP A 151 6.39 -2.09 -17.38
N LEU A 152 7.12 -2.90 -16.60
CA LEU A 152 8.06 -2.51 -15.56
C LEU A 152 7.41 -1.71 -14.39
N VAL A 153 6.10 -1.86 -14.22
CA VAL A 153 5.28 -1.18 -13.18
C VAL A 153 4.42 -2.17 -12.42
N HIS A 154 3.66 -3.00 -13.15
CA HIS A 154 2.75 -3.96 -12.56
C HIS A 154 3.45 -5.29 -12.28
N ILE A 155 2.82 -6.09 -11.43
CA ILE A 155 3.34 -7.39 -11.01
C ILE A 155 2.48 -8.52 -11.59
N PRO A 156 3.10 -9.53 -12.23
CA PRO A 156 2.43 -10.77 -12.60
C PRO A 156 2.25 -11.67 -11.37
N ASP A 157 1.71 -12.87 -11.55
CA ASP A 157 1.51 -13.85 -10.47
C ASP A 157 2.75 -14.06 -9.59
N GLN A 158 3.94 -14.17 -10.21
CA GLN A 158 5.19 -14.34 -9.47
C GLN A 158 5.50 -13.15 -8.56
N GLY A 159 5.28 -11.93 -9.04
CA GLY A 159 5.44 -10.71 -8.23
C GLY A 159 4.37 -10.62 -7.13
N ALA A 160 3.13 -11.04 -7.41
CA ALA A 160 2.08 -11.09 -6.41
C ALA A 160 2.39 -12.09 -5.28
N ILE A 161 3.00 -13.23 -5.60
CA ILE A 161 3.49 -14.21 -4.62
C ILE A 161 4.59 -13.58 -3.75
N GLU A 162 5.62 -12.98 -4.35
CA GLU A 162 6.70 -12.30 -3.62
C GLU A 162 6.15 -11.22 -2.68
N TYR A 163 5.23 -10.40 -3.19
CA TYR A 163 4.56 -9.36 -2.41
C TYR A 163 3.87 -9.93 -1.17
N ALA A 164 3.07 -10.99 -1.36
CA ALA A 164 2.37 -11.64 -0.27
C ALA A 164 3.30 -12.31 0.74
N GLU A 165 4.40 -12.91 0.29
CA GLU A 165 5.42 -13.52 1.14
C GLU A 165 6.14 -12.49 2.01
N ASN A 166 6.42 -11.30 1.48
CA ASN A 166 7.07 -10.23 2.20
C ASN A 166 6.11 -9.48 3.14
N LEU A 167 4.83 -9.33 2.76
CA LEU A 167 3.83 -8.62 3.57
C LEU A 167 3.29 -9.48 4.73
N ALA A 168 3.05 -10.77 4.52
CA ALA A 168 2.40 -11.62 5.52
C ALA A 168 3.11 -11.65 6.88
N PRO A 169 4.45 -11.71 6.98
CA PRO A 169 5.14 -11.65 8.26
C PRO A 169 4.95 -10.31 8.99
N VAL A 170 4.82 -9.21 8.27
CA VAL A 170 4.56 -7.88 8.85
C VAL A 170 3.17 -7.84 9.47
N LEU A 171 2.14 -8.26 8.72
CA LEU A 171 0.76 -8.33 9.22
C LEU A 171 0.64 -9.30 10.40
N SER A 172 1.29 -10.46 10.33
CA SER A 172 1.28 -11.45 11.43
C SER A 172 1.80 -10.86 12.74
N ARG A 173 2.90 -10.09 12.71
CA ARG A 173 3.44 -9.40 13.89
C ARG A 173 2.50 -8.36 14.46
N ILE A 174 1.88 -7.54 13.59
CA ILE A 174 0.91 -6.52 14.01
C ILE A 174 -0.30 -7.16 14.66
N LEU A 175 -0.82 -8.24 14.09
CA LEU A 175 -1.98 -8.97 14.63
C LEU A 175 -1.64 -9.69 15.94
N ALA A 176 -0.43 -10.24 16.09
CA ALA A 176 0.01 -10.89 17.32
C ALA A 176 0.16 -9.91 18.49
N GLY A 177 0.60 -8.68 18.24
CA GLY A 177 0.72 -7.63 19.26
C GLY A 177 -0.61 -7.09 19.80
N ARG A 178 -1.75 -7.52 19.23
CA ARG A 178 -3.11 -7.17 19.69
C ARG A 178 -3.76 -8.21 20.62
N ARG A 179 -3.12 -9.36 20.83
CA ARG A 179 -3.57 -10.40 21.75
C ARG A 179 -2.97 -10.21 23.16
#